data_4224af4d963632539b225fd78f2975f8
#
_entry.id   4224af4d963632539b225fd78f2975f8
#
_cell.length_a   1.000
_cell.length_b   1.000
_cell.length_c   1.000
_cell.angle_alpha   90.00
_cell.angle_beta   90.00
_cell.angle_gamma   90.00
#
_symmetry.space_group_name_H-M   'P 1'
#
loop_
_entity.id
_entity.type
_entity.pdbx_description
1 polymer ?
#
loop_
_entity_poly.entity_id
_entity_poly.type
_entity_poly.pdbx_seq_one_letter_code
_entity_poly.pdbx_strand_id
1 'polypeptide(L)'
;MPINRLQLNITSLASDETTWKKPKTIAIIIAWSVINVGILMYVFLFAGQSMEWYFMTLLFAVSVYAGAILEDIKAIILGGFEALALTIILAYVLMIIPALIGQISGFYQQNLVLTIALGFLFRMMFPLGIVLIVIGGLIGGLLEGWLT
;
A
#
# COMPACT_ATOMS: atom_id res chain seq x y z
N MET A 1 49.19 8.44 -1.88
CA MET A 1 48.01 9.16 -1.35
C MET A 1 46.73 8.51 -1.89
N PRO A 2 46.00 7.69 -1.12
CA PRO A 2 44.78 7.01 -1.60
C PRO A 2 43.51 7.49 -0.83
N ILE A 3 43.29 8.81 -0.78
CA ILE A 3 42.10 9.35 -0.06
C ILE A 3 40.92 9.60 -1.01
N ASN A 4 41.15 9.62 -2.33
CA ASN A 4 40.12 10.03 -3.30
C ASN A 4 39.09 8.95 -3.70
N ARG A 5 39.30 7.67 -3.38
CA ARG A 5 38.35 6.60 -3.76
C ARG A 5 37.20 6.42 -2.76
N LEU A 6 37.40 6.79 -1.50
CA LEU A 6 36.37 6.69 -0.47
C LEU A 6 35.34 7.83 -0.56
N GLN A 7 35.75 9.02 -0.97
CA GLN A 7 34.81 10.14 -1.15
C GLN A 7 33.90 9.97 -2.38
N LEU A 8 34.37 9.32 -3.45
CA LEU A 8 33.53 9.02 -4.62
C LEU A 8 32.41 8.04 -4.32
N ASN A 9 32.61 7.13 -3.35
CA ASN A 9 31.59 6.14 -2.98
C ASN A 9 30.50 6.71 -2.07
N ILE A 10 30.78 7.75 -1.29
CA ILE A 10 29.80 8.40 -0.42
C ILE A 10 28.89 9.34 -1.24
N THR A 11 29.44 10.03 -2.22
CA THR A 11 28.64 10.89 -3.11
C THR A 11 27.74 10.09 -4.07
N SER A 12 28.13 8.88 -4.47
CA SER A 12 27.28 8.01 -5.26
C SER A 12 26.12 7.42 -4.44
N LEU A 13 26.33 7.15 -3.15
CA LEU A 13 25.25 6.72 -2.25
C LEU A 13 24.28 7.85 -1.92
N ALA A 14 24.76 9.08 -1.81
CA ALA A 14 23.92 10.26 -1.57
C ALA A 14 23.10 10.70 -2.80
N SER A 15 23.61 10.46 -4.02
CA SER A 15 22.88 10.76 -5.26
C SER A 15 21.73 9.74 -5.54
N ASP A 16 21.82 8.56 -4.93
CA ASP A 16 20.81 7.51 -5.11
C ASP A 16 19.56 7.70 -4.22
N GLU A 17 19.63 8.58 -3.21
CA GLU A 17 18.48 8.87 -2.33
C GLU A 17 17.36 9.65 -3.03
N THR A 18 17.60 10.26 -4.17
CA THR A 18 16.59 11.09 -4.86
C THR A 18 15.81 10.35 -5.95
N THR A 19 16.25 9.16 -6.35
CA THR A 19 15.60 8.42 -7.46
C THR A 19 14.23 7.89 -7.13
N TRP A 20 13.96 7.50 -5.89
CA TRP A 20 12.65 7.01 -5.45
C TRP A 20 11.61 8.12 -5.21
N LYS A 21 12.04 9.39 -5.13
CA LYS A 21 11.15 10.56 -5.00
C LYS A 21 10.70 11.15 -6.35
N LYS A 22 10.92 10.44 -7.45
CA LYS A 22 10.44 10.89 -8.77
C LYS A 22 8.91 11.02 -8.76
N PRO A 23 8.34 12.05 -9.39
CA PRO A 23 6.89 12.26 -9.42
C PRO A 23 6.13 11.06 -10.00
N LYS A 24 6.72 10.31 -10.93
CA LYS A 24 6.20 9.03 -11.44
C LYS A 24 5.99 8.01 -10.30
N THR A 25 6.99 7.81 -9.46
CA THR A 25 6.94 6.86 -8.34
C THR A 25 5.83 7.23 -7.34
N ILE A 26 5.73 8.50 -6.98
CA ILE A 26 4.69 9.00 -6.07
C ILE A 26 3.30 8.78 -6.67
N ALA A 27 3.11 9.08 -7.95
CA ALA A 27 1.84 8.88 -8.63
C ALA A 27 1.42 7.39 -8.65
N ILE A 28 2.38 6.49 -8.86
CA ILE A 28 2.13 5.03 -8.83
C ILE A 28 1.72 4.59 -7.41
N ILE A 29 2.42 5.05 -6.37
CA ILE A 29 2.10 4.71 -4.98
C ILE A 29 0.70 5.19 -4.61
N ILE A 30 0.33 6.41 -4.99
CA ILE A 30 -1.01 6.95 -4.77
C ILE A 30 -2.07 6.12 -5.51
N ALA A 31 -1.86 5.84 -6.80
CA ALA A 31 -2.77 5.03 -7.59
C ALA A 31 -2.95 3.62 -7.00
N TRP A 32 -1.85 2.99 -6.62
CA TRP A 32 -1.84 1.69 -5.95
C TRP A 32 -2.67 1.70 -4.67
N SER A 33 -2.46 2.72 -3.82
CA SER A 33 -3.21 2.90 -2.57
C SER A 33 -4.71 3.10 -2.83
N VAL A 34 -5.08 3.95 -3.78
CA VAL A 34 -6.49 4.24 -4.10
C VAL A 34 -7.22 2.99 -4.61
N ILE A 35 -6.58 2.19 -5.46
CA ILE A 35 -7.16 0.92 -5.93
C ILE A 35 -7.36 -0.05 -4.77
N ASN A 36 -6.36 -0.20 -3.90
CA ASN A 36 -6.47 -1.04 -2.71
C ASN A 36 -7.58 -0.58 -1.76
N VAL A 37 -7.72 0.74 -1.56
CA VAL A 37 -8.84 1.31 -0.78
C VAL A 37 -10.18 0.95 -1.41
N GLY A 38 -10.31 1.05 -2.74
CA GLY A 38 -11.53 0.65 -3.45
C GLY A 38 -11.90 -0.82 -3.21
N ILE A 39 -10.92 -1.72 -3.25
CA ILE A 39 -11.11 -3.15 -2.96
C ILE A 39 -11.58 -3.35 -1.51
N LEU A 40 -10.90 -2.73 -0.54
CA LEU A 40 -11.26 -2.85 0.87
C LEU A 40 -12.64 -2.28 1.17
N MET A 41 -12.98 -1.13 0.60
CA MET A 41 -14.30 -0.53 0.77
C MET A 41 -15.40 -1.41 0.17
N TYR A 42 -15.13 -2.04 -0.98
CA TYR A 42 -16.07 -2.99 -1.55
C TYR A 42 -16.31 -4.20 -0.63
N VAL A 43 -15.25 -4.79 -0.09
CA VAL A 43 -15.34 -5.91 0.87
C VAL A 43 -16.09 -5.48 2.14
N PHE A 44 -15.80 -4.29 2.66
CA PHE A 44 -16.44 -3.77 3.85
C PHE A 44 -17.93 -3.55 3.67
N LEU A 45 -18.34 -2.97 2.54
CA LEU A 45 -19.73 -2.58 2.29
C LEU A 45 -20.61 -3.73 1.75
N PHE A 46 -20.05 -4.60 0.91
CA PHE A 46 -20.84 -5.54 0.11
C PHE A 46 -20.54 -7.02 0.37
N ALA A 47 -19.33 -7.37 0.75
CA ALA A 47 -18.92 -8.77 0.93
C ALA A 47 -19.12 -9.29 2.38
N GLY A 48 -19.87 -8.57 3.23
CA GLY A 48 -20.14 -8.99 4.60
C GLY A 48 -18.89 -9.13 5.47
N GLN A 49 -17.84 -8.39 5.14
CA GLN A 49 -16.55 -8.41 5.83
C GLN A 49 -15.80 -9.77 5.75
N SER A 50 -16.18 -10.63 4.84
CA SER A 50 -15.47 -11.87 4.54
C SER A 50 -14.48 -11.63 3.41
N MET A 51 -13.20 -11.95 3.64
CA MET A 51 -12.19 -11.87 2.59
C MET A 51 -12.20 -13.15 1.79
N GLU A 52 -12.93 -13.13 0.68
CA GLU A 52 -12.94 -14.24 -0.24
C GLU A 52 -11.63 -14.27 -1.07
N TRP A 53 -11.24 -15.45 -1.53
CA TRP A 53 -9.97 -15.68 -2.23
C TRP A 53 -9.76 -14.76 -3.45
N TYR A 54 -10.83 -14.37 -4.15
CA TYR A 54 -10.73 -13.48 -5.32
C TYR A 54 -10.32 -12.04 -4.95
N PHE A 55 -10.67 -11.54 -3.76
CA PHE A 55 -10.18 -10.23 -3.29
C PHE A 55 -8.68 -10.27 -2.99
N MET A 56 -8.20 -11.38 -2.41
CA MET A 56 -6.78 -11.59 -2.20
C MET A 56 -6.03 -11.63 -3.54
N THR A 57 -6.59 -12.34 -4.52
CA THR A 57 -6.03 -12.40 -5.88
C THR A 57 -6.00 -11.01 -6.52
N LEU A 58 -7.03 -10.21 -6.32
CA LEU A 58 -7.09 -8.85 -6.87
C LEU A 58 -6.04 -7.94 -6.22
N LEU A 59 -5.91 -7.95 -4.89
CA LEU A 59 -4.86 -7.21 -4.19
C LEU A 59 -3.46 -7.61 -4.65
N PHE A 60 -3.24 -8.91 -4.81
CA PHE A 60 -1.99 -9.44 -5.32
C PHE A 60 -1.72 -8.98 -6.76
N ALA A 61 -2.70 -9.09 -7.66
CA ALA A 61 -2.57 -8.68 -9.07
C ALA A 61 -2.25 -7.18 -9.20
N VAL A 62 -2.93 -6.33 -8.43
CA VAL A 62 -2.65 -4.88 -8.38
C VAL A 62 -1.23 -4.62 -7.89
N SER A 63 -0.77 -5.38 -6.91
CA SER A 63 0.60 -5.25 -6.38
C SER A 63 1.66 -5.69 -7.37
N VAL A 64 1.42 -6.79 -8.10
CA VAL A 64 2.29 -7.23 -9.20
C VAL A 64 2.38 -6.16 -10.29
N TYR A 65 1.25 -5.59 -10.69
CA TYR A 65 1.24 -4.53 -11.70
C TYR A 65 1.98 -3.27 -11.24
N ALA A 66 1.76 -2.83 -10.00
CA ALA A 66 2.46 -1.68 -9.44
C ALA A 66 3.97 -1.92 -9.35
N GLY A 67 4.38 -3.12 -8.94
CA GLY A 67 5.79 -3.53 -8.87
C GLY A 67 6.47 -3.54 -10.23
N ALA A 68 5.78 -4.03 -11.27
CA ALA A 68 6.29 -4.01 -12.64
C ALA A 68 6.54 -2.58 -13.18
N ILE A 69 5.71 -1.61 -12.79
CA ILE A 69 5.91 -0.21 -13.24
C ILE A 69 7.01 0.51 -12.45
N LEU A 70 7.29 0.10 -11.22
CA LEU A 70 8.28 0.76 -10.36
C LEU A 70 9.72 0.43 -10.73
N GLU A 71 9.99 -0.71 -11.38
CA GLU A 71 11.28 -1.14 -11.95
C GLU A 71 12.42 -1.31 -10.91
N ASP A 72 12.48 -0.50 -9.84
CA ASP A 72 13.52 -0.51 -8.82
C ASP A 72 13.05 -1.24 -7.56
N ILE A 73 13.81 -2.26 -7.15
CA ILE A 73 13.51 -3.09 -5.96
C ILE A 73 13.38 -2.24 -4.69
N LYS A 74 14.22 -1.21 -4.52
CA LYS A 74 14.15 -0.29 -3.40
C LYS A 74 12.85 0.52 -3.42
N ALA A 75 12.47 1.03 -4.61
CA ALA A 75 11.23 1.75 -4.81
C ALA A 75 10.00 0.85 -4.60
N ILE A 76 10.07 -0.43 -4.99
CA ILE A 76 9.01 -1.41 -4.78
C ILE A 76 8.80 -1.68 -3.29
N ILE A 77 9.85 -1.95 -2.53
CA ILE A 77 9.74 -2.25 -1.10
C ILE A 77 9.24 -1.02 -0.33
N LEU A 78 9.90 0.12 -0.48
CA LEU A 78 9.52 1.35 0.22
C LEU A 78 8.15 1.85 -0.24
N GLY A 79 7.90 1.87 -1.55
CA GLY A 79 6.62 2.25 -2.13
C GLY A 79 5.48 1.31 -1.72
N GLY A 80 5.75 0.01 -1.57
CA GLY A 80 4.79 -0.97 -1.05
C GLY A 80 4.38 -0.67 0.39
N PHE A 81 5.33 -0.33 1.26
CA PHE A 81 5.03 0.09 2.64
C PHE A 81 4.30 1.43 2.69
N GLU A 82 4.69 2.41 1.87
CA GLU A 82 4.00 3.69 1.77
C GLU A 82 2.57 3.52 1.23
N ALA A 83 2.39 2.70 0.19
CA ALA A 83 1.08 2.38 -0.36
C ALA A 83 0.19 1.69 0.67
N LEU A 84 0.74 0.75 1.44
CA LEU A 84 0.03 0.06 2.51
C LEU A 84 -0.41 1.01 3.62
N ALA A 85 0.49 1.87 4.10
CA ALA A 85 0.19 2.85 5.12
C ALA A 85 -0.91 3.82 4.65
N LEU A 86 -0.77 4.34 3.43
CA LEU A 86 -1.76 5.24 2.83
C LEU A 86 -3.10 4.53 2.62
N THR A 87 -3.10 3.27 2.19
CA THR A 87 -4.32 2.45 2.07
C THR A 87 -5.05 2.32 3.40
N ILE A 88 -4.34 1.98 4.48
CA ILE A 88 -4.94 1.82 5.81
C ILE A 88 -5.54 3.15 6.29
N ILE A 89 -4.81 4.25 6.17
CA ILE A 89 -5.27 5.57 6.61
C ILE A 89 -6.50 6.01 5.83
N LEU A 90 -6.46 5.94 4.50
CA LEU A 90 -7.57 6.36 3.64
C LEU A 90 -8.80 5.47 3.85
N ALA A 91 -8.63 4.16 3.90
CA ALA A 91 -9.74 3.24 4.13
C ALA A 91 -10.38 3.48 5.51
N TYR A 92 -9.57 3.65 6.56
CA TYR A 92 -10.08 3.96 7.90
C TYR A 92 -10.89 5.26 7.91
N VAL A 93 -10.34 6.34 7.33
CA VAL A 93 -11.06 7.63 7.25
C VAL A 93 -12.39 7.48 6.53
N LEU A 94 -12.42 6.79 5.39
CA LEU A 94 -13.65 6.58 4.63
C LEU A 94 -14.69 5.76 5.41
N MET A 95 -14.26 4.73 6.14
CA MET A 95 -15.16 3.89 6.95
C MET A 95 -15.79 4.64 8.11
N ILE A 96 -15.09 5.61 8.70
CA ILE A 96 -15.59 6.37 9.86
C ILE A 96 -16.34 7.65 9.48
N ILE A 97 -16.33 8.08 8.22
CA ILE A 97 -17.03 9.28 7.76
C ILE A 97 -18.50 9.34 8.25
N PRO A 98 -19.32 8.29 8.13
CA PRO A 98 -20.71 8.32 8.61
C PRO A 98 -20.84 8.65 10.09
N ALA A 99 -19.89 8.22 10.92
CA ALA A 99 -19.83 8.54 12.33
C ALA A 99 -19.38 9.99 12.57
N LEU A 100 -18.42 10.50 11.78
CA LEU A 100 -17.89 11.85 11.92
C LEU A 100 -18.88 12.95 11.50
N ILE A 101 -19.68 12.71 10.44
CA ILE A 101 -20.67 13.67 9.94
C ILE A 101 -22.01 13.61 10.69
N GLY A 102 -22.06 12.86 11.79
CA GLY A 102 -23.24 12.83 12.65
C GLY A 102 -24.43 12.01 12.12
N GLN A 103 -24.23 11.19 11.07
CA GLN A 103 -25.25 10.26 10.59
C GLN A 103 -25.55 9.14 11.59
N ILE A 104 -24.61 8.89 12.51
CA ILE A 104 -24.74 7.92 13.58
C ILE A 104 -24.83 8.69 14.88
N SER A 105 -26.01 8.73 15.47
CA SER A 105 -26.29 9.41 16.74
C SER A 105 -26.05 8.44 17.92
N GLY A 106 -25.22 8.88 18.86
CA GLY A 106 -24.97 8.16 20.10
C GLY A 106 -23.52 7.71 20.26
N PHE A 107 -22.95 8.05 21.41
CA PHE A 107 -21.55 7.77 21.75
C PHE A 107 -21.18 6.28 21.61
N TYR A 108 -22.04 5.37 22.04
CA TYR A 108 -21.77 3.94 21.92
C TYR A 108 -21.77 3.46 20.47
N GLN A 109 -22.67 3.96 19.64
CA GLN A 109 -22.76 3.59 18.22
C GLN A 109 -21.56 4.12 17.43
N GLN A 110 -21.13 5.34 17.70
CA GLN A 110 -19.91 5.90 17.10
C GLN A 110 -18.68 5.08 17.46
N ASN A 111 -18.49 4.76 18.74
CA ASN A 111 -17.37 3.91 19.18
C ASN A 111 -17.44 2.51 18.58
N LEU A 112 -18.63 1.95 18.40
CA LEU A 112 -18.80 0.65 17.74
C LEU A 112 -18.33 0.69 16.29
N VAL A 113 -18.69 1.72 15.53
CA VAL A 113 -18.26 1.90 14.13
C VAL A 113 -16.73 2.05 14.04
N LEU A 114 -16.12 2.86 14.91
CA LEU A 114 -14.67 3.02 14.98
C LEU A 114 -13.97 1.69 15.25
N THR A 115 -14.50 0.91 16.21
CA THR A 115 -13.93 -0.39 16.60
C THR A 115 -14.07 -1.42 15.48
N ILE A 116 -15.23 -1.47 14.81
CA ILE A 116 -15.47 -2.39 13.69
C ILE A 116 -14.56 -2.04 12.52
N ALA A 117 -14.43 -0.76 12.15
CA ALA A 117 -13.56 -0.31 11.08
C ALA A 117 -12.10 -0.68 11.34
N LEU A 118 -11.60 -0.41 12.55
CA LEU A 118 -10.24 -0.74 12.94
C LEU A 118 -10.00 -2.25 12.96
N GLY A 119 -10.93 -3.02 13.55
CA GLY A 119 -10.85 -4.49 13.59
C GLY A 119 -10.88 -5.11 12.21
N PHE A 120 -11.72 -4.59 11.31
CA PHE A 120 -11.78 -5.03 9.92
C PHE A 120 -10.43 -4.79 9.21
N LEU A 121 -9.88 -3.57 9.27
CA LEU A 121 -8.62 -3.23 8.64
C LEU A 121 -7.47 -4.08 9.17
N PHE A 122 -7.41 -4.26 10.49
CA PHE A 122 -6.40 -5.11 11.09
C PHE A 122 -6.50 -6.56 10.62
N ARG A 123 -7.71 -7.11 10.59
CA ARG A 123 -7.96 -8.48 10.14
C ARG A 123 -7.62 -8.68 8.66
N MET A 124 -7.93 -7.70 7.80
CA MET A 124 -7.72 -7.80 6.36
C MET A 124 -6.29 -7.53 5.94
N MET A 125 -5.62 -6.57 6.59
CA MET A 125 -4.27 -6.17 6.22
C MET A 125 -3.19 -6.97 6.95
N PHE A 126 -3.44 -7.45 8.15
CA PHE A 126 -2.42 -8.15 8.92
C PHE A 126 -2.77 -9.64 9.15
N PRO A 127 -1.85 -10.60 8.88
CA PRO A 127 -0.57 -10.44 8.17
C PRO A 127 -0.67 -10.56 6.63
N LEU A 128 -1.79 -11.12 6.12
CA LEU A 128 -1.93 -11.54 4.73
C LEU A 128 -1.84 -10.39 3.73
N GLY A 129 -2.52 -9.27 4.01
CA GLY A 129 -2.48 -8.10 3.12
C GLY A 129 -1.07 -7.56 2.92
N ILE A 130 -0.28 -7.48 3.99
CA ILE A 130 1.13 -7.05 3.93
C ILE A 130 1.94 -8.00 3.05
N VAL A 131 1.80 -9.31 3.29
CA VAL A 131 2.51 -10.34 2.53
C VAL A 131 2.15 -10.26 1.04
N LEU A 132 0.86 -10.13 0.71
CA LEU A 132 0.40 -10.05 -0.68
C LEU A 132 0.91 -8.80 -1.39
N ILE A 133 0.92 -7.65 -0.70
CA ILE A 133 1.39 -6.38 -1.26
C ILE A 133 2.91 -6.43 -1.52
N VAL A 134 3.68 -6.89 -0.54
CA VAL A 134 5.14 -6.93 -0.67
C VAL A 134 5.59 -8.00 -1.68
N ILE A 135 5.08 -9.22 -1.55
CA ILE A 135 5.45 -10.32 -2.47
C ILE A 135 4.95 -10.03 -3.89
N GLY A 136 3.71 -9.53 -4.04
CA GLY A 136 3.18 -9.14 -5.33
C GLY A 136 4.04 -8.08 -6.01
N GLY A 137 4.41 -7.03 -5.28
CA GLY A 137 5.31 -5.99 -5.78
C GLY A 137 6.66 -6.53 -6.23
N LEU A 138 7.30 -7.37 -5.43
CA LEU A 138 8.58 -8.00 -5.78
C LEU A 138 8.48 -8.90 -7.02
N ILE A 139 7.43 -9.71 -7.11
CA ILE A 139 7.20 -10.55 -8.31
C ILE A 139 7.01 -9.67 -9.53
N GLY A 140 6.25 -8.57 -9.43
CA GLY A 140 6.06 -7.63 -10.52
C GLY A 140 7.37 -7.05 -11.03
N GLY A 141 8.23 -6.56 -10.14
CA GLY A 141 9.54 -6.03 -10.50
C GLY A 141 10.48 -7.08 -11.11
N LEU A 142 10.41 -8.33 -10.63
CA LEU A 142 11.19 -9.42 -11.22
C LEU A 142 10.70 -9.79 -12.64
N LEU A 143 9.38 -9.81 -12.87
CA LEU A 143 8.80 -10.12 -14.16
C LEU A 143 9.20 -9.11 -15.24
N GLU A 144 9.27 -7.84 -14.89
CA GLU A 144 9.74 -6.82 -15.83
C GLU A 144 11.20 -7.03 -16.21
N GLY A 145 12.09 -7.29 -15.24
CA GLY A 145 13.50 -7.59 -15.51
C GLY A 145 13.75 -8.84 -16.38
N TRP A 146 12.72 -9.68 -16.58
CA TRP A 146 12.79 -10.85 -17.46
C TRP A 146 12.24 -10.58 -18.88
N LEU A 147 11.42 -9.52 -19.01
CA LEU A 147 10.76 -9.16 -20.28
C LEU A 147 11.52 -8.10 -21.07
N THR A 148 12.47 -7.41 -20.43
CA THR A 148 13.36 -6.39 -21.03
C THR A 148 14.78 -6.91 -21.21
#